data_084b3e3e4b92042cfcfa3ee6d3b3d6e2
#
_entry.id   084b3e3e4b92042cfcfa3ee6d3b3d6e2
#
_cell.length_a   1.000
_cell.length_b   1.000
_cell.length_c   1.000
_cell.angle_alpha   90.00
_cell.angle_beta   90.00
_cell.angle_gamma   90.00
#
_symmetry.space_group_name_H-M   'P 1'
#
loop_
_entity.id
_entity.type
_entity.pdbx_description
1 polymer ?
#
loop_
_entity_poly.entity_id
_entity_poly.type
_entity_poly.pdbx_seq_one_letter_code
_entity_poly.pdbx_strand_id
1 'polypeptide(L)'
;MSISKNDLKKFSSLKRKVKRKELGAFIVEGVKNCKELLRSDFQIITILTTENDLLIDFPNGTIISENDARRITQLKSHSSVIAIAKLPKNSISTNLDKPILFLDNIKDPGNLGTIIRTLDWFGYSQLFCSLNCVDAFNSKTVMASMGSVFRINIHYLNFLDLFEKFPNYLTYGTFLEGESIYKSIIGNKSIIVMGNESVGISKEIASLIKKKISIPGKGNAESLNVSTASAIILSEINKS
;
A
#
# COMPACT_ATOMS: atom_id res chain seq x y z
N MET A 1 -21.79 20.54 14.84
CA MET A 1 -20.62 21.28 15.44
C MET A 1 -19.69 21.65 14.30
N SER A 2 -19.11 22.84 14.28
CA SER A 2 -18.13 23.22 13.27
C SER A 2 -16.74 22.74 13.69
N ILE A 3 -15.90 22.36 12.70
CA ILE A 3 -14.50 22.00 12.96
C ILE A 3 -13.72 23.20 13.55
N SER A 4 -12.88 22.95 14.56
CA SER A 4 -12.07 24.02 15.13
C SER A 4 -10.95 24.45 14.16
N LYS A 5 -10.53 25.75 14.23
CA LYS A 5 -9.38 26.24 13.42
C LYS A 5 -8.10 25.44 13.69
N ASN A 6 -7.92 24.95 14.91
CA ASN A 6 -6.76 24.16 15.31
C ASN A 6 -6.80 22.77 14.67
N ASP A 7 -7.95 22.08 14.70
CA ASP A 7 -8.13 20.78 14.06
C ASP A 7 -7.98 20.87 12.55
N LEU A 8 -8.54 21.91 11.93
CA LEU A 8 -8.38 22.15 10.50
C LEU A 8 -6.89 22.30 10.11
N LYS A 9 -6.12 23.06 10.88
CA LYS A 9 -4.67 23.21 10.69
C LYS A 9 -3.95 21.85 10.86
N LYS A 10 -4.30 21.10 11.91
CA LYS A 10 -3.77 19.78 12.20
C LYS A 10 -4.04 18.80 11.05
N PHE A 11 -5.29 18.68 10.61
CA PHE A 11 -5.69 17.76 9.54
C PHE A 11 -5.09 18.15 8.18
N SER A 12 -5.06 19.44 7.84
CA SER A 12 -4.39 19.92 6.63
C SER A 12 -2.89 19.61 6.60
N SER A 13 -2.24 19.48 7.76
CA SER A 13 -0.82 19.16 7.86
C SER A 13 -0.51 17.70 7.52
N LEU A 14 -1.49 16.78 7.61
CA LEU A 14 -1.37 15.35 7.31
C LEU A 14 -1.03 15.05 5.84
N LYS A 15 -1.09 16.05 4.97
CA LYS A 15 -0.56 15.99 3.60
C LYS A 15 0.91 15.56 3.58
N ARG A 16 1.68 15.92 4.60
CA ARG A 16 3.12 15.64 4.69
C ARG A 16 3.38 14.35 5.46
N LYS A 17 4.23 13.45 4.90
CA LYS A 17 4.63 12.17 5.52
C LYS A 17 5.14 12.36 6.96
N VAL A 18 5.99 13.38 7.18
CA VAL A 18 6.53 13.68 8.51
C VAL A 18 5.41 13.96 9.52
N LYS A 19 4.39 14.76 9.13
CA LYS A 19 3.27 15.08 10.01
C LYS A 19 2.33 13.90 10.24
N ARG A 20 2.16 13.00 9.28
CA ARG A 20 1.42 11.75 9.51
C ARG A 20 2.09 10.92 10.59
N LYS A 21 3.42 10.76 10.53
CA LYS A 21 4.20 10.03 11.55
C LYS A 21 4.14 10.70 12.92
N GLU A 22 4.35 12.03 12.97
CA GLU A 22 4.34 12.82 14.20
C GLU A 22 2.98 12.77 14.90
N LEU A 23 1.88 12.92 14.14
CA LEU A 23 0.52 12.93 14.66
C LEU A 23 -0.11 11.54 14.77
N GLY A 24 0.56 10.52 14.25
CA GLY A 24 0.06 9.14 14.24
C GLY A 24 -1.27 8.99 13.48
N ALA A 25 -1.50 9.80 12.42
CA ALA A 25 -2.77 9.86 11.74
C ALA A 25 -2.62 10.07 10.23
N PHE A 26 -3.66 9.74 9.46
CA PHE A 26 -3.70 9.90 8.01
C PHE A 26 -5.11 10.26 7.52
N ILE A 27 -5.19 10.68 6.26
CA ILE A 27 -6.43 11.11 5.60
C ILE A 27 -6.95 9.99 4.71
N VAL A 28 -8.26 9.73 4.79
CA VAL A 28 -9.01 8.86 3.88
C VAL A 28 -10.06 9.72 3.18
N GLU A 29 -10.10 9.67 1.85
CA GLU A 29 -10.98 10.51 1.05
C GLU A 29 -11.91 9.67 0.18
N GLY A 30 -13.16 10.13 0.02
CA GLY A 30 -14.18 9.52 -0.82
C GLY A 30 -15.08 8.54 -0.09
N VAL A 31 -16.36 8.56 -0.46
CA VAL A 31 -17.45 7.78 0.17
C VAL A 31 -17.07 6.30 0.26
N LYS A 32 -16.59 5.70 -0.85
CA LYS A 32 -16.24 4.27 -0.89
C LYS A 32 -15.13 3.92 0.09
N ASN A 33 -14.01 4.67 0.08
CA ASN A 33 -12.89 4.41 0.98
C ASN A 33 -13.27 4.64 2.45
N CYS A 34 -14.07 5.67 2.75
CA CYS A 34 -14.55 5.91 4.10
C CYS A 34 -15.50 4.79 4.58
N LYS A 35 -16.34 4.22 3.70
CA LYS A 35 -17.15 3.04 4.02
C LYS A 35 -16.29 1.80 4.29
N GLU A 36 -15.23 1.58 3.51
CA GLU A 36 -14.27 0.49 3.77
C GLU A 36 -13.53 0.69 5.10
N LEU A 37 -13.15 1.93 5.42
CA LEU A 37 -12.53 2.27 6.70
C LEU A 37 -13.47 1.96 7.89
N LEU A 38 -14.78 2.28 7.78
CA LEU A 38 -15.77 1.97 8.82
C LEU A 38 -15.90 0.46 9.10
N ARG A 39 -15.62 -0.38 8.11
CA ARG A 39 -15.68 -1.85 8.21
C ARG A 39 -14.38 -2.48 8.72
N SER A 40 -13.36 -1.65 8.95
CA SER A 40 -12.04 -2.10 9.40
C SER A 40 -11.83 -1.86 10.88
N ASP A 41 -10.75 -2.43 11.44
CA ASP A 41 -10.36 -2.26 12.85
C ASP A 41 -9.58 -0.94 13.09
N PHE A 42 -9.49 -0.06 12.08
CA PHE A 42 -8.79 1.20 12.22
C PHE A 42 -9.53 2.17 13.13
N GLN A 43 -8.81 2.78 14.06
CA GLN A 43 -9.40 3.80 14.93
C GLN A 43 -9.64 5.09 14.14
N ILE A 44 -10.92 5.45 13.99
CA ILE A 44 -11.34 6.69 13.34
C ILE A 44 -11.31 7.82 14.38
N ILE A 45 -10.66 8.93 14.02
CA ILE A 45 -10.59 10.13 14.86
C ILE A 45 -11.80 11.02 14.60
N THR A 46 -12.13 11.24 13.31
CA THR A 46 -13.31 12.02 12.90
C THR A 46 -13.67 11.72 11.46
N ILE A 47 -14.93 11.96 11.12
CA ILE A 47 -15.43 11.96 9.75
C ILE A 47 -16.00 13.34 9.47
N LEU A 48 -15.62 13.91 8.34
CA LEU A 48 -16.01 15.24 7.89
C LEU A 48 -16.76 15.09 6.57
N THR A 49 -17.89 15.80 6.42
CA THR A 49 -18.66 15.80 5.17
C THR A 49 -19.10 17.21 4.79
N THR A 50 -19.23 17.47 3.49
CA THR A 50 -19.78 18.72 2.95
C THR A 50 -21.25 18.62 2.63
N GLU A 51 -21.86 17.42 2.75
CA GLU A 51 -23.24 17.12 2.35
C GLU A 51 -24.02 16.51 3.51
N ASN A 52 -25.20 17.06 3.82
CA ASN A 52 -26.05 16.56 4.89
C ASN A 52 -26.55 15.13 4.65
N ASP A 53 -26.87 14.78 3.42
CA ASP A 53 -27.43 13.48 3.06
C ASP A 53 -26.43 12.34 3.38
N LEU A 54 -25.14 12.63 3.36
CA LEU A 54 -24.11 11.66 3.70
C LEU A 54 -24.05 11.31 5.20
N LEU A 55 -24.75 12.07 6.06
CA LEU A 55 -24.89 11.72 7.48
C LEU A 55 -25.70 10.42 7.70
N ILE A 56 -26.49 10.00 6.71
CA ILE A 56 -27.19 8.70 6.72
C ILE A 56 -26.14 7.57 6.73
N ASP A 57 -25.13 7.66 5.88
CA ASP A 57 -24.03 6.69 5.79
C ASP A 57 -22.96 6.88 6.90
N PHE A 58 -22.83 8.12 7.41
CA PHE A 58 -21.82 8.54 8.37
C PHE A 58 -22.45 9.31 9.55
N PRO A 59 -23.23 8.65 10.42
CA PRO A 59 -24.07 9.32 11.44
C PRO A 59 -23.25 10.15 12.45
N ASN A 60 -21.97 9.81 12.67
CA ASN A 60 -21.06 10.58 13.53
C ASN A 60 -20.24 11.62 12.75
N GLY A 61 -20.62 11.92 11.51
CA GLY A 61 -19.95 12.89 10.66
C GLY A 61 -20.18 14.33 11.13
N THR A 62 -19.18 15.18 10.94
CA THR A 62 -19.25 16.60 11.18
C THR A 62 -19.37 17.34 9.84
N ILE A 63 -20.38 18.19 9.70
CA ILE A 63 -20.52 19.03 8.50
C ILE A 63 -19.44 20.11 8.51
N ILE A 64 -18.76 20.25 7.37
CA ILE A 64 -17.74 21.29 7.14
C ILE A 64 -18.06 22.05 5.84
N SER A 65 -17.48 23.24 5.70
CA SER A 65 -17.57 23.99 4.46
C SER A 65 -16.71 23.34 3.35
N GLU A 66 -17.09 23.57 2.09
CA GLU A 66 -16.23 23.15 0.96
C GLU A 66 -14.83 23.76 1.03
N ASN A 67 -14.72 25.01 1.52
CA ASN A 67 -13.42 25.66 1.71
C ASN A 67 -12.53 24.90 2.70
N ASP A 68 -13.11 24.41 3.80
CA ASP A 68 -12.37 23.62 4.78
C ASP A 68 -12.00 22.25 4.22
N ALA A 69 -12.90 21.60 3.47
CA ALA A 69 -12.60 20.36 2.76
C ALA A 69 -11.42 20.54 1.78
N ARG A 70 -11.43 21.62 0.97
CA ARG A 70 -10.31 21.95 0.05
C ARG A 70 -8.98 22.17 0.75
N ARG A 71 -8.99 22.66 1.98
CA ARG A 71 -7.75 22.83 2.78
C ARG A 71 -7.19 21.50 3.25
N ILE A 72 -8.03 20.49 3.49
CA ILE A 72 -7.62 19.15 3.96
C ILE A 72 -7.22 18.24 2.79
N THR A 73 -7.99 18.25 1.69
CA THR A 73 -7.80 17.32 0.56
C THR A 73 -6.41 17.43 -0.09
N GLN A 74 -5.90 16.30 -0.59
CA GLN A 74 -4.73 16.22 -1.48
C GLN A 74 -5.13 15.96 -2.95
N LEU A 75 -6.41 15.76 -3.20
CA LEU A 75 -6.93 15.51 -4.54
C LEU A 75 -7.10 16.83 -5.31
N LYS A 76 -7.21 16.74 -6.63
CA LYS A 76 -7.48 17.91 -7.49
C LYS A 76 -8.85 18.53 -7.18
N SER A 77 -9.85 17.69 -6.86
CA SER A 77 -11.15 18.08 -6.34
C SER A 77 -11.34 17.51 -4.95
N HIS A 78 -11.97 18.26 -4.02
CA HIS A 78 -12.30 17.70 -2.72
C HIS A 78 -13.35 16.60 -2.85
N SER A 79 -13.28 15.64 -1.94
CA SER A 79 -14.32 14.63 -1.78
C SER A 79 -15.40 15.13 -0.82
N SER A 80 -16.66 14.75 -1.06
CA SER A 80 -17.77 15.05 -0.15
C SER A 80 -17.58 14.47 1.26
N VAL A 81 -16.74 13.44 1.40
CA VAL A 81 -16.40 12.80 2.69
C VAL A 81 -14.91 12.68 2.85
N ILE A 82 -14.42 13.05 4.02
CA ILE A 82 -13.03 12.94 4.46
C ILE A 82 -13.03 12.33 5.86
N ALA A 83 -12.33 11.22 6.05
CA ALA A 83 -12.09 10.67 7.38
C ALA A 83 -10.64 10.88 7.79
N ILE A 84 -10.42 11.07 9.08
CA ILE A 84 -9.10 11.07 9.71
C ILE A 84 -9.03 9.83 10.59
N ALA A 85 -8.05 8.96 10.35
CA ALA A 85 -7.84 7.74 11.09
C ALA A 85 -6.44 7.68 11.69
N LYS A 86 -6.26 6.89 12.76
CA LYS A 86 -4.94 6.64 13.34
C LYS A 86 -4.15 5.69 12.45
N LEU A 87 -2.83 5.91 12.38
CA LEU A 87 -1.91 4.94 11.79
C LEU A 87 -1.94 3.63 12.60
N PRO A 88 -1.94 2.48 11.94
CA PRO A 88 -1.95 1.20 12.62
C PRO A 88 -0.61 0.94 13.34
N LYS A 89 -0.66 0.13 14.40
CA LYS A 89 0.50 -0.46 15.05
C LYS A 89 0.62 -1.91 14.57
N ASN A 90 1.35 -2.14 13.50
CA ASN A 90 1.49 -3.47 12.93
C ASN A 90 2.67 -4.22 13.54
N SER A 91 2.48 -5.49 13.85
CA SER A 91 3.54 -6.45 14.17
C SER A 91 3.77 -7.40 13.00
N ILE A 92 5.01 -7.79 12.76
CA ILE A 92 5.35 -8.78 11.75
C ILE A 92 4.96 -10.16 12.25
N SER A 93 4.04 -10.83 11.55
CA SER A 93 3.78 -12.25 11.75
C SER A 93 4.84 -13.07 11.02
N THR A 94 5.38 -14.08 11.70
CA THR A 94 6.35 -15.01 11.13
C THR A 94 5.71 -16.33 10.67
N ASN A 95 4.46 -16.57 11.06
CA ASN A 95 3.70 -17.72 10.59
C ASN A 95 2.89 -17.33 9.36
N LEU A 96 3.48 -17.54 8.18
CA LEU A 96 2.88 -17.19 6.89
C LEU A 96 2.60 -18.47 6.09
N ASP A 97 1.41 -18.54 5.54
CA ASP A 97 0.94 -19.61 4.66
C ASP A 97 1.17 -19.29 3.17
N LYS A 98 1.70 -18.11 2.88
CA LYS A 98 1.97 -17.60 1.52
C LYS A 98 3.39 -17.04 1.40
N PRO A 99 3.96 -16.98 0.17
CA PRO A 99 5.22 -16.31 -0.07
C PRO A 99 5.18 -14.84 0.38
N ILE A 100 6.32 -14.31 0.78
CA ILE A 100 6.49 -12.89 1.11
C ILE A 100 6.67 -12.09 -0.18
N LEU A 101 5.94 -11.00 -0.34
CA LEU A 101 6.26 -9.98 -1.34
C LEU A 101 7.05 -8.85 -0.69
N PHE A 102 8.22 -8.55 -1.25
CA PHE A 102 9.06 -7.41 -0.86
C PHE A 102 9.18 -6.43 -2.03
N LEU A 103 8.89 -5.15 -1.77
CA LEU A 103 8.98 -4.08 -2.74
C LEU A 103 10.24 -3.26 -2.50
N ASP A 104 11.10 -3.18 -3.50
CA ASP A 104 12.32 -2.39 -3.44
C ASP A 104 12.15 -1.07 -4.18
N ASN A 105 12.17 0.03 -3.41
CA ASN A 105 12.25 1.40 -3.92
C ASN A 105 11.08 1.82 -4.85
N ILE A 106 9.88 1.30 -4.63
CA ILE A 106 8.67 1.70 -5.37
C ILE A 106 8.30 3.14 -5.00
N LYS A 107 8.27 4.04 -5.99
CA LYS A 107 8.06 5.49 -5.78
C LYS A 107 6.66 5.97 -6.12
N ASP A 108 5.99 5.31 -7.07
CA ASP A 108 4.66 5.73 -7.49
C ASP A 108 3.57 5.24 -6.51
N PRO A 109 2.75 6.16 -5.96
CA PRO A 109 1.68 5.80 -5.03
C PRO A 109 0.54 4.99 -5.67
N GLY A 110 0.30 5.16 -6.98
CA GLY A 110 -0.69 4.40 -7.73
C GLY A 110 -0.28 2.94 -7.84
N ASN A 111 1.01 2.69 -8.18
CA ASN A 111 1.56 1.35 -8.26
C ASN A 111 1.50 0.65 -6.89
N LEU A 112 1.93 1.33 -5.82
CA LEU A 112 1.85 0.74 -4.48
C LEU A 112 0.41 0.41 -4.09
N GLY A 113 -0.55 1.31 -4.32
CA GLY A 113 -1.97 1.07 -4.02
C GLY A 113 -2.54 -0.09 -4.82
N THR A 114 -2.19 -0.22 -6.11
CA THR A 114 -2.60 -1.34 -6.97
C THR A 114 -2.02 -2.67 -6.49
N ILE A 115 -0.74 -2.69 -6.09
CA ILE A 115 -0.10 -3.89 -5.53
C ILE A 115 -0.79 -4.31 -4.21
N ILE A 116 -1.07 -3.36 -3.31
CA ILE A 116 -1.80 -3.63 -2.06
C ILE A 116 -3.17 -4.27 -2.36
N ARG A 117 -3.90 -3.75 -3.36
CA ARG A 117 -5.18 -4.29 -3.76
C ARG A 117 -5.06 -5.69 -4.36
N THR A 118 -4.02 -5.95 -5.13
CA THR A 118 -3.74 -7.28 -5.69
C THR A 118 -3.41 -8.31 -4.61
N LEU A 119 -2.62 -7.92 -3.60
CA LEU A 119 -2.33 -8.77 -2.44
C LEU A 119 -3.59 -9.13 -1.66
N ASP A 120 -4.45 -8.16 -1.38
CA ASP A 120 -5.74 -8.38 -0.74
C ASP A 120 -6.61 -9.36 -1.54
N TRP A 121 -6.65 -9.21 -2.87
CA TRP A 121 -7.38 -10.12 -3.76
C TRP A 121 -6.92 -11.57 -3.65
N PHE A 122 -5.61 -11.79 -3.53
CA PHE A 122 -5.03 -13.12 -3.36
C PHE A 122 -4.93 -13.58 -1.89
N GLY A 123 -5.53 -12.87 -0.94
CA GLY A 123 -5.61 -13.25 0.47
C GLY A 123 -4.28 -13.17 1.22
N TYR A 124 -3.40 -12.25 0.84
CA TYR A 124 -2.21 -11.92 1.63
C TYR A 124 -2.59 -11.04 2.81
N SER A 125 -1.91 -11.21 3.93
CA SER A 125 -2.11 -10.40 5.14
C SER A 125 -1.01 -9.37 5.38
N GLN A 126 0.13 -9.49 4.70
CA GLN A 126 1.29 -8.62 4.91
C GLN A 126 1.98 -8.24 3.60
N LEU A 127 2.54 -7.03 3.58
CA LEU A 127 3.40 -6.51 2.53
C LEU A 127 4.65 -5.91 3.16
N PHE A 128 5.81 -6.19 2.57
CA PHE A 128 7.09 -5.64 3.02
C PHE A 128 7.64 -4.67 1.97
N CYS A 129 8.10 -3.51 2.42
CA CYS A 129 8.62 -2.45 1.58
C CYS A 129 9.98 -1.99 2.09
N SER A 130 10.90 -1.67 1.19
CA SER A 130 12.12 -0.96 1.57
C SER A 130 11.79 0.43 2.14
N LEU A 131 12.68 0.98 2.97
CA LEU A 131 12.48 2.28 3.64
C LEU A 131 12.25 3.43 2.65
N ASN A 132 12.74 3.26 1.43
CA ASN A 132 12.65 4.22 0.35
C ASN A 132 11.36 4.14 -0.48
N CYS A 133 10.50 3.17 -0.23
CA CYS A 133 9.19 3.11 -0.89
C CYS A 133 8.29 4.28 -0.48
N VAL A 134 7.38 4.63 -1.39
CA VAL A 134 6.33 5.62 -1.11
C VAL A 134 5.49 5.17 0.09
N ASP A 135 4.96 6.15 0.82
CA ASP A 135 4.16 5.89 2.02
C ASP A 135 2.78 5.31 1.66
N ALA A 136 2.45 4.16 2.23
CA ALA A 136 1.17 3.48 2.03
C ALA A 136 -0.04 4.32 2.48
N PHE A 137 0.16 5.20 3.46
CA PHE A 137 -0.87 6.11 3.97
C PHE A 137 -0.84 7.50 3.32
N ASN A 138 -0.14 7.65 2.19
CA ASN A 138 -0.33 8.77 1.28
C ASN A 138 -1.74 8.70 0.66
N SER A 139 -2.46 9.81 0.58
CA SER A 139 -3.84 9.83 0.05
C SER A 139 -3.99 9.19 -1.32
N LYS A 140 -3.00 9.34 -2.21
CA LYS A 140 -3.04 8.70 -3.53
C LYS A 140 -2.92 7.18 -3.45
N THR A 141 -2.07 6.65 -2.54
CA THR A 141 -1.96 5.21 -2.31
C THR A 141 -3.24 4.65 -1.69
N VAL A 142 -3.79 5.33 -0.68
CA VAL A 142 -5.06 4.96 -0.05
C VAL A 142 -6.18 4.91 -1.09
N MET A 143 -6.27 5.93 -1.96
CA MET A 143 -7.25 5.96 -3.05
C MET A 143 -7.07 4.79 -4.02
N ALA A 144 -5.86 4.54 -4.48
CA ALA A 144 -5.57 3.49 -5.46
C ALA A 144 -5.78 2.07 -4.89
N SER A 145 -5.63 1.90 -3.58
CA SER A 145 -5.86 0.61 -2.92
C SER A 145 -7.34 0.24 -2.78
N MET A 146 -8.26 1.19 -2.98
CA MET A 146 -9.71 0.98 -2.91
C MET A 146 -10.19 0.28 -1.62
N GLY A 147 -9.56 0.61 -0.47
CA GLY A 147 -9.87 0.06 0.84
C GLY A 147 -8.99 -1.11 1.27
N SER A 148 -8.25 -1.75 0.36
CA SER A 148 -7.38 -2.89 0.69
C SER A 148 -6.25 -2.54 1.66
N VAL A 149 -5.83 -1.26 1.71
CA VAL A 149 -4.83 -0.76 2.67
C VAL A 149 -5.25 -0.95 4.14
N PHE A 150 -6.54 -1.14 4.41
CA PHE A 150 -7.07 -1.38 5.75
C PHE A 150 -7.06 -2.86 6.15
N ARG A 151 -6.71 -3.78 5.24
CA ARG A 151 -6.67 -5.23 5.46
C ARG A 151 -5.28 -5.83 5.39
N ILE A 152 -4.32 -5.11 4.78
CA ILE A 152 -2.94 -5.55 4.61
C ILE A 152 -2.04 -4.83 5.62
N ASN A 153 -1.28 -5.59 6.42
CA ASN A 153 -0.25 -5.04 7.30
C ASN A 153 0.98 -4.67 6.48
N ILE A 154 1.32 -3.38 6.42
CA ILE A 154 2.42 -2.89 5.60
C ILE A 154 3.60 -2.55 6.50
N HIS A 155 4.75 -3.16 6.22
CA HIS A 155 5.99 -3.04 6.99
C HIS A 155 7.07 -2.38 6.16
N TYR A 156 7.75 -1.38 6.75
CA TYR A 156 8.89 -0.71 6.14
C TYR A 156 10.16 -1.07 6.91
N LEU A 157 11.10 -1.79 6.24
CA LEU A 157 12.34 -2.24 6.84
C LEU A 157 13.43 -2.45 5.79
N ASN A 158 14.67 -2.63 6.21
CA ASN A 158 15.74 -3.06 5.33
C ASN A 158 15.56 -4.53 4.93
N PHE A 159 15.98 -4.87 3.73
CA PHE A 159 15.86 -6.24 3.23
C PHE A 159 16.67 -7.25 4.08
N LEU A 160 17.83 -6.85 4.59
CA LEU A 160 18.61 -7.69 5.48
C LEU A 160 17.85 -8.05 6.76
N ASP A 161 17.17 -7.08 7.38
CA ASP A 161 16.37 -7.31 8.59
C ASP A 161 15.22 -8.30 8.32
N LEU A 162 14.63 -8.27 7.11
CA LEU A 162 13.63 -9.23 6.68
C LEU A 162 14.27 -10.61 6.47
N PHE A 163 15.39 -10.66 5.76
CA PHE A 163 16.10 -11.91 5.44
C PHE A 163 16.53 -12.65 6.72
N GLU A 164 17.05 -11.92 7.72
CA GLU A 164 17.42 -12.49 9.04
C GLU A 164 16.20 -13.02 9.80
N LYS A 165 15.05 -12.38 9.66
CA LYS A 165 13.80 -12.81 10.30
C LYS A 165 13.21 -14.08 9.66
N PHE A 166 13.53 -14.34 8.38
CA PHE A 166 13.05 -15.49 7.61
C PHE A 166 14.23 -16.28 6.98
N PRO A 167 15.18 -16.82 7.80
CA PRO A 167 16.44 -17.37 7.30
C PRO A 167 16.28 -18.61 6.40
N ASN A 168 15.15 -19.31 6.52
CA ASN A 168 14.84 -20.52 5.74
C ASN A 168 14.01 -20.25 4.48
N TYR A 169 13.83 -18.97 4.11
CA TYR A 169 13.08 -18.60 2.92
C TYR A 169 14.03 -18.45 1.71
N LEU A 170 13.59 -18.99 0.57
CA LEU A 170 14.33 -18.84 -0.68
C LEU A 170 14.00 -17.50 -1.33
N THR A 171 15.04 -16.74 -1.71
CA THR A 171 14.87 -15.41 -2.30
C THR A 171 14.78 -15.47 -3.82
N TYR A 172 13.71 -14.93 -4.37
CA TYR A 172 13.46 -14.75 -5.79
C TYR A 172 13.47 -13.27 -6.13
N GLY A 173 14.22 -12.89 -7.15
CA GLY A 173 14.18 -11.52 -7.68
C GLY A 173 13.54 -11.51 -9.07
N THR A 174 12.76 -10.49 -9.35
CA THR A 174 12.14 -10.30 -10.66
C THR A 174 13.05 -9.46 -11.54
N PHE A 175 13.47 -10.06 -12.67
CA PHE A 175 14.37 -9.45 -13.64
C PHE A 175 13.81 -9.60 -15.05
N LEU A 176 14.35 -8.85 -16.00
CA LEU A 176 14.02 -9.00 -17.42
C LEU A 176 14.51 -10.36 -17.95
N GLU A 177 15.67 -10.82 -17.44
CA GLU A 177 16.25 -12.11 -17.75
C GLU A 177 16.24 -13.01 -16.51
N GLY A 178 15.73 -14.23 -16.67
CA GLY A 178 15.62 -15.21 -15.59
C GLY A 178 14.82 -16.44 -16.03
N GLU A 179 14.62 -17.35 -15.10
CA GLU A 179 13.72 -18.48 -15.31
C GLU A 179 12.29 -17.96 -15.48
N SER A 180 11.57 -18.49 -16.49
CA SER A 180 10.17 -18.10 -16.71
C SER A 180 9.32 -18.42 -15.47
N ILE A 181 8.54 -17.44 -14.98
CA ILE A 181 7.60 -17.62 -13.87
C ILE A 181 6.62 -18.77 -14.15
N TYR A 182 6.25 -18.99 -15.40
CA TYR A 182 5.33 -20.06 -15.82
C TYR A 182 5.92 -21.48 -15.72
N LYS A 183 7.24 -21.59 -15.54
CA LYS A 183 7.95 -22.87 -15.34
C LYS A 183 8.50 -23.01 -13.92
N SER A 184 8.47 -21.93 -13.13
CA SER A 184 9.04 -21.91 -11.79
C SER A 184 8.01 -22.42 -10.77
N ILE A 185 8.46 -23.29 -9.87
CA ILE A 185 7.66 -23.71 -8.72
C ILE A 185 8.13 -22.89 -7.51
N ILE A 186 7.27 -22.00 -7.03
CA ILE A 186 7.55 -21.11 -5.91
C ILE A 186 6.74 -21.57 -4.70
N GLY A 187 7.42 -22.11 -3.69
CA GLY A 187 6.77 -22.57 -2.46
C GLY A 187 6.50 -21.43 -1.47
N ASN A 188 5.68 -21.70 -0.46
CA ASN A 188 5.26 -20.70 0.54
C ASN A 188 6.43 -20.09 1.32
N LYS A 189 7.51 -20.83 1.56
CA LYS A 189 8.75 -20.32 2.19
C LYS A 189 9.64 -19.59 1.19
N SER A 190 9.11 -18.55 0.57
CA SER A 190 9.81 -17.74 -0.43
C SER A 190 9.63 -16.25 -0.18
N ILE A 191 10.66 -15.47 -0.51
CA ILE A 191 10.61 -14.01 -0.57
C ILE A 191 10.75 -13.62 -2.04
N ILE A 192 9.75 -12.95 -2.59
CA ILE A 192 9.72 -12.44 -3.96
C ILE A 192 9.99 -10.96 -3.91
N VAL A 193 11.06 -10.53 -4.57
CA VAL A 193 11.47 -9.13 -4.63
C VAL A 193 11.04 -8.52 -5.96
N MET A 194 10.27 -7.44 -5.87
CA MET A 194 9.91 -6.59 -7.00
C MET A 194 10.72 -5.30 -6.95
N GLY A 195 11.40 -4.98 -8.03
CA GLY A 195 12.23 -3.79 -8.13
C GLY A 195 11.49 -2.55 -8.60
N ASN A 196 12.17 -1.40 -8.55
CA ASN A 196 11.73 -0.13 -9.10
C ASN A 196 11.59 -0.18 -10.63
N GLU A 197 10.67 0.58 -11.20
CA GLU A 197 10.32 0.59 -12.62
C GLU A 197 11.48 1.01 -13.52
N SER A 198 12.37 1.88 -13.04
CA SER A 198 13.45 2.46 -13.83
C SER A 198 14.80 1.79 -13.59
N VAL A 199 15.10 1.43 -12.35
CA VAL A 199 16.43 0.92 -11.95
C VAL A 199 16.42 -0.55 -11.54
N GLY A 200 15.25 -1.18 -11.48
CA GLY A 200 15.10 -2.56 -11.06
C GLY A 200 15.35 -2.76 -9.56
N ILE A 201 15.83 -3.94 -9.20
CA ILE A 201 16.23 -4.29 -7.83
C ILE A 201 17.60 -3.67 -7.54
N SER A 202 17.75 -3.04 -6.38
CA SER A 202 19.03 -2.43 -5.94
C SER A 202 20.16 -3.47 -5.88
N LYS A 203 21.39 -3.03 -6.13
CA LYS A 203 22.56 -3.93 -6.18
C LYS A 203 22.76 -4.71 -4.88
N GLU A 204 22.52 -4.05 -3.75
CA GLU A 204 22.63 -4.66 -2.42
C GLU A 204 21.65 -5.82 -2.27
N ILE A 205 20.39 -5.64 -2.65
CA ILE A 205 19.37 -6.69 -2.58
C ILE A 205 19.64 -7.75 -3.65
N ALA A 206 20.01 -7.35 -4.87
CA ALA A 206 20.30 -8.26 -5.97
C ALA A 206 21.41 -9.28 -5.62
N SER A 207 22.38 -8.89 -4.79
CA SER A 207 23.45 -9.80 -4.32
C SER A 207 22.94 -10.91 -3.38
N LEU A 208 21.77 -10.73 -2.76
CA LEU A 208 21.13 -11.68 -1.85
C LEU A 208 20.06 -12.55 -2.54
N ILE A 209 19.79 -12.28 -3.82
CA ILE A 209 18.84 -13.08 -4.61
C ILE A 209 19.48 -14.42 -5.02
N LYS A 210 18.79 -15.50 -4.69
CA LYS A 210 19.23 -16.87 -5.04
C LYS A 210 18.71 -17.32 -6.40
N LYS A 211 17.52 -16.90 -6.79
CA LYS A 211 16.90 -17.25 -8.06
C LYS A 211 16.35 -16.01 -8.78
N LYS A 212 16.66 -15.90 -10.05
CA LYS A 212 16.10 -14.86 -10.92
C LYS A 212 14.89 -15.43 -11.66
N ILE A 213 13.78 -14.73 -11.61
CA ILE A 213 12.55 -15.06 -12.34
C ILE A 213 12.19 -13.93 -13.30
N SER A 214 11.53 -14.28 -14.39
CA SER A 214 11.10 -13.33 -15.40
C SER A 214 9.67 -13.63 -15.88
N ILE A 215 8.99 -12.62 -16.39
CA ILE A 215 7.76 -12.75 -17.15
C ILE A 215 8.17 -12.66 -18.63
N PRO A 216 8.09 -13.76 -19.42
CA PRO A 216 8.52 -13.75 -20.81
C PRO A 216 7.66 -12.77 -21.64
N GLY A 217 8.31 -11.80 -22.27
CA GLY A 217 7.71 -10.90 -23.25
C GLY A 217 7.80 -11.47 -24.67
N LYS A 218 6.81 -11.15 -25.50
CA LYS A 218 6.78 -11.49 -26.93
C LYS A 218 6.70 -10.25 -27.83
N GLY A 219 6.58 -9.07 -27.24
CA GLY A 219 6.43 -7.80 -27.93
C GLY A 219 7.67 -6.93 -27.83
N ASN A 220 7.56 -5.66 -28.22
CA ASN A 220 8.65 -4.68 -28.25
C ASN A 220 8.73 -3.79 -27.00
N ALA A 221 7.87 -3.99 -26.01
CA ALA A 221 7.94 -3.24 -24.75
C ALA A 221 9.18 -3.68 -23.96
N GLU A 222 9.96 -2.72 -23.45
CA GLU A 222 11.18 -2.98 -22.67
C GLU A 222 10.88 -3.64 -21.33
N SER A 223 9.77 -3.27 -20.68
CA SER A 223 9.37 -3.80 -19.39
C SER A 223 7.86 -3.66 -19.16
N LEU A 224 7.36 -4.32 -18.13
CA LEU A 224 6.00 -4.12 -17.62
C LEU A 224 6.02 -3.14 -16.44
N ASN A 225 4.91 -2.40 -16.29
CA ASN A 225 4.66 -1.67 -15.05
C ASN A 225 4.72 -2.62 -13.85
N VAL A 226 5.32 -2.18 -12.74
CA VAL A 226 5.58 -3.04 -11.56
C VAL A 226 4.30 -3.59 -10.93
N SER A 227 3.20 -2.84 -10.94
CA SER A 227 1.92 -3.36 -10.40
C SER A 227 1.33 -4.43 -11.30
N THR A 228 1.49 -4.31 -12.64
CA THR A 228 1.10 -5.33 -13.61
C THR A 228 1.96 -6.59 -13.46
N ALA A 229 3.27 -6.43 -13.38
CA ALA A 229 4.19 -7.54 -13.16
C ALA A 229 3.89 -8.27 -11.84
N SER A 230 3.63 -7.52 -10.76
CA SER A 230 3.24 -8.09 -9.47
C SER A 230 1.94 -8.91 -9.58
N ALA A 231 0.94 -8.42 -10.32
CA ALA A 231 -0.32 -9.13 -10.50
C ALA A 231 -0.14 -10.45 -11.25
N ILE A 232 0.68 -10.46 -12.31
CA ILE A 232 0.97 -11.68 -13.07
C ILE A 232 1.70 -12.71 -12.20
N ILE A 233 2.73 -12.27 -11.45
CA ILE A 233 3.49 -13.15 -10.57
C ILE A 233 2.62 -13.71 -9.45
N LEU A 234 1.83 -12.85 -8.78
CA LEU A 234 0.91 -13.27 -7.72
C LEU A 234 -0.16 -14.22 -8.24
N SER A 235 -0.68 -14.01 -9.45
CA SER A 235 -1.63 -14.92 -10.10
C SER A 235 -1.00 -16.28 -10.35
N GLU A 236 0.23 -16.31 -10.87
CA GLU A 236 0.93 -17.56 -11.20
C GLU A 236 1.23 -18.40 -9.96
N ILE A 237 1.75 -17.79 -8.90
CA ILE A 237 2.11 -18.51 -7.65
C ILE A 237 0.90 -18.90 -6.79
N ASN A 238 -0.29 -18.34 -7.03
CA ASN A 238 -1.54 -18.71 -6.36
C ASN A 238 -2.45 -19.57 -7.26
N LYS A 239 -1.91 -20.16 -8.31
CA LYS A 239 -2.65 -21.17 -9.07
C LYS A 239 -3.00 -22.35 -8.15
N SER A 240 -4.26 -22.66 -8.03
CA SER A 240 -4.79 -23.88 -7.39
C SER A 240 -4.60 -25.09 -8.27
#